data_d14732a72dd1f091664f62372b03016b
#
_entry.id   d14732a72dd1f091664f62372b03016b
#
_cell.length_a   1.000
_cell.length_b   1.000
_cell.length_c   1.000
_cell.angle_alpha   90.00
_cell.angle_beta   90.00
_cell.angle_gamma   90.00
#
_symmetry.space_group_name_H-M   'P 1'
#
loop_
_entity.id
_entity.type
_entity.pdbx_description
1 polymer ?
#
loop_
_entity_poly.entity_id
_entity_poly.type
_entity_poly.pdbx_seq_one_letter_code
_entity_poly.pdbx_strand_id
1 'polypeptide(L)'
;MNTAILSDEKEKIWQLLEIVSDPEVPVLSILDLGIVRDVKVNEDEVEIVITPTYTGCPAMDMISMDIRLKLIENGFKKIKISSILSPAWTTDWMTETGKQKLNAYGIAPPNKFLNAPLHCPQCNSVDVKMISNFGSTACKALYQCNDCKEPFDYFKCH
;
A
#
# COMPACT_ATOMS: atom_id res chain seq x y z
N MET A 1 -28.62 -10.94 17.25
CA MET A 1 -27.94 -10.78 15.97
C MET A 1 -27.04 -11.93 15.67
N ASN A 2 -27.04 -12.34 14.44
CA ASN A 2 -26.41 -13.58 14.02
C ASN A 2 -24.91 -13.30 13.73
N THR A 3 -24.02 -13.89 14.49
CA THR A 3 -22.56 -13.76 14.32
C THR A 3 -22.12 -14.11 12.89
N ALA A 4 -22.86 -14.98 12.20
CA ALA A 4 -22.62 -15.36 10.81
C ALA A 4 -22.82 -14.20 9.83
N ILE A 5 -23.82 -13.34 10.04
CA ILE A 5 -24.09 -12.19 9.15
C ILE A 5 -22.99 -11.15 9.27
N LEU A 6 -22.50 -10.90 10.48
CA LEU A 6 -21.37 -9.97 10.71
C LEU A 6 -20.06 -10.48 10.10
N SER A 7 -19.84 -11.79 10.06
CA SER A 7 -18.67 -12.38 9.42
C SER A 7 -18.73 -12.22 7.90
N ASP A 8 -19.90 -12.42 7.28
CA ASP A 8 -20.09 -12.26 5.83
C ASP A 8 -19.95 -10.80 5.39
N GLU A 9 -20.46 -9.86 6.19
CA GLU A 9 -20.29 -8.42 5.93
C GLU A 9 -18.82 -7.99 6.05
N LYS A 10 -18.12 -8.48 7.06
CA LYS A 10 -16.70 -8.22 7.25
C LYS A 10 -15.88 -8.74 6.07
N GLU A 11 -16.14 -9.94 5.60
CA GLU A 11 -15.46 -10.52 4.45
C GLU A 11 -15.75 -9.74 3.16
N LYS A 12 -17.00 -9.35 2.94
CA LYS A 12 -17.37 -8.47 1.82
C LYS A 12 -16.60 -7.15 1.86
N ILE A 13 -16.43 -6.55 3.03
CA ILE A 13 -15.67 -5.31 3.19
C ILE A 13 -14.21 -5.51 2.79
N TRP A 14 -13.56 -6.59 3.24
CA TRP A 14 -12.19 -6.90 2.84
C TRP A 14 -12.04 -7.03 1.32
N GLN A 15 -12.97 -7.70 0.65
CA GLN A 15 -12.98 -7.80 -0.82
C GLN A 15 -13.14 -6.43 -1.50
N LEU A 16 -13.95 -5.54 -0.95
CA LEU A 16 -14.12 -4.18 -1.45
C LEU A 16 -12.86 -3.33 -1.26
N LEU A 17 -12.17 -3.49 -0.13
CA LEU A 17 -10.91 -2.79 0.14
C LEU A 17 -9.76 -3.24 -0.78
N GLU A 18 -9.79 -4.46 -1.28
CA GLU A 18 -8.80 -4.96 -2.25
C GLU A 18 -8.84 -4.21 -3.58
N ILE A 19 -9.99 -3.61 -3.93
CA ILE A 19 -10.18 -2.84 -5.16
C ILE A 19 -9.68 -1.39 -5.01
N VAL A 20 -9.50 -0.91 -3.78
CA VAL A 20 -9.01 0.45 -3.51
C VAL A 20 -7.50 0.48 -3.72
N SER A 21 -7.04 1.30 -4.67
CA SER A 21 -5.63 1.44 -5.02
C SER A 21 -4.98 2.63 -4.34
N ASP A 22 -3.67 2.56 -4.17
CA ASP A 22 -2.87 3.73 -3.76
C ASP A 22 -2.76 4.71 -4.93
N PRO A 23 -3.10 6.01 -4.76
CA PRO A 23 -3.04 6.98 -5.85
C PRO A 23 -1.61 7.30 -6.31
N GLU A 24 -0.60 7.11 -5.47
CA GLU A 24 0.81 7.32 -5.81
C GLU A 24 1.44 6.10 -6.49
N VAL A 25 0.90 4.91 -6.23
CA VAL A 25 1.33 3.64 -6.83
C VAL A 25 0.11 2.82 -7.23
N PRO A 26 -0.57 3.17 -8.35
CA PRO A 26 -1.89 2.63 -8.69
C PRO A 26 -1.95 1.11 -8.92
N VAL A 27 -0.82 0.47 -9.12
CA VAL A 27 -0.73 -0.99 -9.26
C VAL A 27 -0.92 -1.72 -7.93
N LEU A 28 -0.75 -1.04 -6.80
CA LEU A 28 -0.93 -1.59 -5.46
C LEU A 28 -2.31 -1.26 -4.90
N SER A 29 -2.97 -2.27 -4.34
CA SER A 29 -4.11 -2.03 -3.47
C SER A 29 -3.64 -1.61 -2.07
N ILE A 30 -4.54 -1.00 -1.30
CA ILE A 30 -4.27 -0.67 0.10
C ILE A 30 -4.04 -1.93 0.96
N LEU A 31 -4.53 -3.09 0.54
CA LEU A 31 -4.24 -4.38 1.17
C LEU A 31 -2.85 -4.89 0.81
N ASP A 32 -2.41 -4.72 -0.44
CA ASP A 32 -1.03 -5.04 -0.85
C ASP A 32 0.01 -4.25 -0.04
N LEU A 33 -0.30 -2.99 0.27
CA LEU A 33 0.54 -2.14 1.11
C LEU A 33 0.49 -2.51 2.60
N GLY A 34 -0.56 -3.21 3.04
CA GLY A 34 -0.74 -3.53 4.45
C GLY A 34 -1.13 -2.35 5.33
N ILE A 35 -1.72 -1.29 4.76
CA ILE A 35 -2.14 -0.11 5.52
C ILE A 35 -3.46 -0.30 6.25
N VAL A 36 -4.30 -1.26 5.85
CA VAL A 36 -5.53 -1.61 6.56
C VAL A 36 -5.17 -2.51 7.74
N ARG A 37 -5.44 -2.02 8.94
CA ARG A 37 -5.08 -2.72 10.19
C ARG A 37 -6.21 -3.55 10.75
N ASP A 38 -7.44 -3.06 10.67
CA ASP A 38 -8.61 -3.76 11.17
C ASP A 38 -9.89 -3.29 10.47
N VAL A 39 -10.88 -4.15 10.44
CA VAL A 39 -12.24 -3.88 10.00
C VAL A 39 -13.18 -4.29 11.13
N LYS A 40 -13.89 -3.32 11.68
CA LYS A 40 -14.88 -3.55 12.75
C LYS A 40 -16.27 -3.28 12.20
N VAL A 41 -17.14 -4.25 12.34
CA VAL A 41 -18.54 -4.15 11.91
C VAL A 41 -19.43 -4.19 13.15
N ASN A 42 -20.17 -3.13 13.36
CA ASN A 42 -21.20 -3.02 14.39
C ASN A 42 -22.58 -2.94 13.69
N GLU A 43 -23.66 -3.03 14.46
CA GLU A 43 -25.03 -3.03 13.93
C GLU A 43 -25.33 -1.88 12.96
N ASP A 44 -24.77 -0.71 13.22
CA ASP A 44 -25.06 0.51 12.47
C ASP A 44 -23.83 1.17 11.81
N GLU A 45 -22.61 0.72 12.15
CA GLU A 45 -21.39 1.40 11.74
C GLU A 45 -20.28 0.43 11.33
N VAL A 46 -19.58 0.77 10.26
CA VAL A 46 -18.35 0.11 9.84
C VAL A 46 -17.17 1.02 10.17
N GLU A 47 -16.22 0.54 10.95
CA GLU A 47 -14.97 1.24 11.20
C GLU A 47 -13.81 0.55 10.48
N ILE A 48 -13.11 1.31 9.65
CA ILE A 48 -11.88 0.88 8.99
C ILE A 48 -10.70 1.56 9.69
N VAL A 49 -9.79 0.76 10.23
CA VAL A 49 -8.59 1.24 10.89
C VAL A 49 -7.41 1.15 9.93
N ILE A 50 -6.75 2.27 9.66
CA ILE A 50 -5.65 2.37 8.72
C ILE A 50 -4.41 2.97 9.39
N THR A 51 -3.23 2.66 8.84
CA THR A 51 -1.94 3.27 9.22
C THR A 51 -1.26 3.81 7.97
N PRO A 52 -0.90 5.11 7.92
CA PRO A 52 -0.19 5.67 6.79
C PRO A 52 1.23 5.08 6.67
N THR A 53 1.75 5.04 5.45
CA THR A 53 3.11 4.55 5.18
C THR A 53 4.18 5.49 5.76
N TYR A 54 3.86 6.77 5.88
CA TYR A 54 4.66 7.77 6.61
C TYR A 54 3.75 8.89 7.13
N THR A 55 4.21 9.59 8.16
CA THR A 55 3.45 10.68 8.78
C THR A 55 3.27 11.82 7.78
N GLY A 56 2.02 12.28 7.60
CA GLY A 56 1.70 13.36 6.68
C GLY A 56 1.62 12.94 5.21
N CYS A 57 1.47 11.64 4.91
CA CYS A 57 1.27 11.15 3.55
C CYS A 57 0.03 11.79 2.91
N PRO A 58 0.17 12.55 1.81
CA PRO A 58 -0.97 13.23 1.18
C PRO A 58 -1.97 12.27 0.53
N ALA A 59 -1.55 11.05 0.21
CA ALA A 59 -2.41 10.03 -0.37
C ALA A 59 -3.50 9.54 0.61
N MET A 60 -3.33 9.72 1.92
CA MET A 60 -4.24 9.17 2.92
C MET A 60 -5.64 9.78 2.88
N ASP A 61 -5.77 11.06 2.55
CA ASP A 61 -7.08 11.71 2.40
C ASP A 61 -7.85 11.13 1.20
N MET A 62 -7.16 10.92 0.09
CA MET A 62 -7.75 10.31 -1.10
C MET A 62 -8.12 8.85 -0.86
N ILE A 63 -7.24 8.08 -0.25
CA ILE A 63 -7.51 6.68 0.15
C ILE A 63 -8.74 6.61 1.06
N SER A 64 -8.83 7.48 2.05
CA SER A 64 -9.98 7.53 2.96
C SER A 64 -11.28 7.85 2.23
N MET A 65 -11.24 8.76 1.25
CA MET A 65 -12.39 9.08 0.41
C MET A 65 -12.78 7.89 -0.46
N ASP A 66 -11.83 7.23 -1.11
CA ASP A 66 -12.07 6.07 -1.98
C ASP A 66 -12.67 4.90 -1.19
N ILE A 67 -12.17 4.65 0.02
CA ILE A 67 -12.76 3.65 0.93
C ILE A 67 -14.22 3.97 1.21
N ARG A 68 -14.52 5.23 1.57
CA ARG A 68 -15.90 5.67 1.86
C ARG A 68 -16.81 5.47 0.65
N LEU A 69 -16.39 5.95 -0.51
CA LEU A 69 -17.16 5.83 -1.74
C LEU A 69 -17.45 4.38 -2.08
N LYS A 70 -16.43 3.53 -2.02
CA LYS A 70 -16.57 2.10 -2.30
C LYS A 70 -17.56 1.40 -1.37
N LEU A 71 -17.52 1.71 -0.08
CA LEU A 71 -18.44 1.14 0.89
C LEU A 71 -19.87 1.69 0.74
N ILE A 72 -20.02 3.00 0.48
CA ILE A 72 -21.35 3.62 0.24
C ILE A 72 -22.01 3.01 -1.00
N GLU A 73 -21.28 2.85 -2.10
CA GLU A 73 -21.77 2.21 -3.33
C GLU A 73 -22.29 0.78 -3.10
N ASN A 74 -21.79 0.11 -2.07
CA ASN A 74 -22.15 -1.26 -1.71
C ASN A 74 -23.13 -1.36 -0.52
N GLY A 75 -23.76 -0.24 -0.14
CA GLY A 75 -24.89 -0.19 0.78
C GLY A 75 -24.54 0.09 2.23
N PHE A 76 -23.28 0.33 2.56
CA PHE A 76 -22.88 0.73 3.91
C PHE A 76 -23.14 2.23 4.12
N LYS A 77 -23.84 2.61 5.17
CA LYS A 77 -24.32 3.99 5.37
C LYS A 77 -23.47 4.79 6.36
N LYS A 78 -23.09 4.16 7.46
CA LYS A 78 -22.26 4.80 8.50
C LYS A 78 -20.86 4.22 8.46
N ILE A 79 -19.91 5.04 8.01
CA ILE A 79 -18.54 4.61 7.79
C ILE A 79 -17.62 5.55 8.57
N LYS A 80 -16.84 4.97 9.46
CA LYS A 80 -15.78 5.64 10.21
C LYS A 80 -14.44 5.15 9.72
N ILE A 81 -13.51 6.07 9.46
CA ILE A 81 -12.13 5.73 9.14
C ILE A 81 -11.26 6.32 10.25
N SER A 82 -10.54 5.44 10.93
CA SER A 82 -9.65 5.78 12.03
C SER A 82 -8.20 5.56 11.61
N SER A 83 -7.37 6.57 11.79
CA SER A 83 -5.94 6.46 11.53
C SER A 83 -5.18 6.21 12.82
N ILE A 84 -4.34 5.20 12.85
CA ILE A 84 -3.44 4.90 13.95
C ILE A 84 -1.99 4.97 13.49
N LEU A 85 -1.13 5.60 14.29
CA LEU A 85 0.28 5.80 13.96
C LEU A 85 1.21 4.84 14.72
N SER A 86 0.68 4.09 15.66
CA SER A 86 1.44 3.12 16.45
C SER A 86 0.77 1.74 16.41
N PRO A 87 1.49 0.67 16.07
CA PRO A 87 2.86 0.70 15.57
C PRO A 87 2.99 1.41 14.21
N ALA A 88 4.16 1.98 13.94
CA ALA A 88 4.43 2.62 12.65
C ALA A 88 4.41 1.58 11.52
N TRP A 89 3.95 2.00 10.35
CA TRP A 89 3.98 1.15 9.16
C TRP A 89 5.42 0.78 8.78
N THR A 90 5.60 -0.45 8.33
CA THR A 90 6.86 -0.93 7.76
C THR A 90 6.61 -1.65 6.44
N THR A 91 7.63 -1.73 5.61
CA THR A 91 7.58 -2.49 4.35
C THR A 91 7.37 -4.00 4.57
N ASP A 92 7.60 -4.50 5.78
CA ASP A 92 7.30 -5.89 6.15
C ASP A 92 5.80 -6.21 6.14
N TRP A 93 4.95 -5.18 6.20
CA TRP A 93 3.50 -5.34 6.12
C TRP A 93 2.98 -5.50 4.68
N MET A 94 3.82 -5.21 3.70
CA MET A 94 3.48 -5.42 2.29
C MET A 94 3.35 -6.91 1.99
N THR A 95 2.36 -7.27 1.17
CA THR A 95 2.21 -8.63 0.67
C THR A 95 3.28 -8.98 -0.36
N GLU A 96 3.62 -10.26 -0.49
CA GLU A 96 4.52 -10.72 -1.56
C GLU A 96 3.92 -10.43 -2.95
N THR A 97 2.60 -10.55 -3.10
CA THR A 97 1.89 -10.17 -4.33
C THR A 97 2.09 -8.68 -4.65
N GLY A 98 1.99 -7.80 -3.64
CA GLY A 98 2.26 -6.36 -3.81
C GLY A 98 3.68 -6.08 -4.27
N LYS A 99 4.68 -6.75 -3.70
CA LYS A 99 6.08 -6.62 -4.11
C LYS A 99 6.31 -7.10 -5.55
N GLN A 100 5.68 -8.20 -5.95
CA GLN A 100 5.72 -8.70 -7.32
C GLN A 100 5.08 -7.71 -8.31
N LYS A 101 3.95 -7.10 -7.94
CA LYS A 101 3.30 -6.06 -8.75
C LYS A 101 4.20 -4.84 -8.94
N LEU A 102 4.89 -4.40 -7.88
CA LEU A 102 5.88 -3.31 -7.98
C LEU A 102 6.95 -3.63 -9.00
N ASN A 103 7.57 -4.78 -8.89
CA ASN A 103 8.65 -5.19 -9.77
C ASN A 103 8.19 -5.27 -11.23
N ALA A 104 7.01 -5.86 -11.48
CA ALA A 104 6.42 -5.94 -12.82
C ALA A 104 6.07 -4.56 -13.40
N TYR A 105 5.74 -3.60 -12.54
CA TYR A 105 5.44 -2.21 -12.92
C TYR A 105 6.71 -1.37 -13.19
N GLY A 106 7.90 -1.90 -12.88
CA GLY A 106 9.16 -1.20 -13.07
C GLY A 106 9.64 -0.42 -11.85
N ILE A 107 9.08 -0.70 -10.67
CA ILE A 107 9.52 -0.15 -9.39
C ILE A 107 10.22 -1.26 -8.61
N ALA A 108 11.47 -1.04 -8.20
CA ALA A 108 12.18 -2.01 -7.40
C ALA A 108 11.53 -2.13 -6.01
N PRO A 109 11.09 -3.34 -5.60
CA PRO A 109 10.45 -3.54 -4.31
C PRO A 109 11.43 -3.43 -3.15
N PRO A 110 10.94 -3.14 -1.92
CA PRO A 110 11.80 -3.07 -0.74
C PRO A 110 12.41 -4.43 -0.42
N ASN A 111 13.68 -4.41 -0.02
CA ASN A 111 14.39 -5.60 0.44
C ASN A 111 14.15 -5.85 1.93
N LYS A 112 13.94 -7.11 2.31
CA LYS A 112 13.83 -7.51 3.72
C LYS A 112 15.14 -7.35 4.51
N PHE A 113 16.25 -7.39 3.82
CA PHE A 113 17.58 -7.32 4.44
C PHE A 113 18.25 -5.99 4.11
N LEU A 114 18.70 -5.29 5.14
CA LEU A 114 19.36 -3.97 5.02
C LEU A 114 20.57 -3.97 4.07
N ASN A 115 21.21 -5.13 3.88
CA ASN A 115 22.41 -5.28 3.04
C ASN A 115 22.14 -6.10 1.76
N ALA A 116 20.90 -6.40 1.42
CA ALA A 116 20.61 -7.10 0.18
C ALA A 116 20.83 -6.17 -1.02
N PRO A 117 21.45 -6.67 -2.10
CA PRO A 117 21.65 -5.85 -3.29
C PRO A 117 20.30 -5.46 -3.91
N LEU A 118 20.24 -4.21 -4.38
CA LEU A 118 19.10 -3.73 -5.15
C LEU A 118 19.24 -4.22 -6.60
N HIS A 119 18.18 -4.78 -7.14
CA HIS A 119 18.15 -5.27 -8.51
C HIS A 119 17.40 -4.29 -9.43
N CYS A 120 17.95 -4.08 -10.61
CA CYS A 120 17.25 -3.36 -11.66
C CYS A 120 15.98 -4.15 -12.09
N PRO A 121 14.77 -3.54 -12.07
CA PRO A 121 13.55 -4.24 -12.46
C PRO A 121 13.48 -4.57 -13.95
N GLN A 122 14.35 -3.97 -14.79
CA GLN A 122 14.36 -4.21 -16.24
C GLN A 122 15.30 -5.35 -16.64
N CYS A 123 16.54 -5.36 -16.13
CA CYS A 123 17.54 -6.35 -16.54
C CYS A 123 18.09 -7.22 -15.39
N ASN A 124 17.58 -7.01 -14.17
CA ASN A 124 17.98 -7.73 -12.96
C ASN A 124 19.45 -7.55 -12.52
N SER A 125 20.17 -6.58 -13.11
CA SER A 125 21.53 -6.24 -12.69
C SER A 125 21.54 -5.65 -11.27
N VAL A 126 22.61 -5.94 -10.54
CA VAL A 126 22.89 -5.33 -9.22
C VAL A 126 23.79 -4.09 -9.34
N ASP A 127 24.30 -3.80 -10.52
CA ASP A 127 25.11 -2.60 -10.75
C ASP A 127 24.21 -1.39 -10.99
N VAL A 128 23.78 -0.80 -9.89
CA VAL A 128 22.85 0.33 -9.86
C VAL A 128 23.41 1.46 -9.01
N LYS A 129 23.06 2.69 -9.37
CA LYS A 129 23.45 3.89 -8.60
C LYS A 129 22.26 4.74 -8.24
N MET A 130 22.30 5.32 -7.05
CA MET A 130 21.29 6.30 -6.63
C MET A 130 21.51 7.61 -7.36
N ILE A 131 20.44 8.14 -7.98
CA ILE A 131 20.43 9.48 -8.60
C ILE A 131 19.89 10.50 -7.60
N SER A 132 18.79 10.16 -6.91
CA SER A 132 18.16 11.03 -5.93
C SER A 132 17.52 10.22 -4.81
N ASN A 133 17.60 10.72 -3.59
CA ASN A 133 16.92 10.12 -2.44
C ASN A 133 15.40 10.26 -2.53
N PHE A 134 14.89 11.13 -3.39
CA PHE A 134 13.47 11.32 -3.67
C PHE A 134 13.20 11.09 -5.14
N GLY A 135 12.25 10.21 -5.43
CA GLY A 135 11.75 9.94 -6.78
C GLY A 135 10.50 10.77 -7.10
N SER A 136 9.55 10.17 -7.80
CA SER A 136 8.26 10.79 -8.13
C SER A 136 7.41 11.11 -6.90
N THR A 137 7.62 10.40 -5.79
CA THR A 137 6.99 10.61 -4.49
C THR A 137 8.00 10.43 -3.36
N ALA A 138 7.65 10.85 -2.13
CA ALA A 138 8.53 10.74 -0.96
C ALA A 138 8.82 9.29 -0.54
N CYS A 139 7.95 8.35 -0.89
CA CYS A 139 8.14 6.91 -0.60
C CYS A 139 9.07 6.21 -1.60
N LYS A 140 9.58 6.91 -2.61
CA LYS A 140 10.45 6.35 -3.64
C LYS A 140 11.77 7.11 -3.71
N ALA A 141 12.84 6.38 -4.07
CA ALA A 141 14.13 6.95 -4.45
C ALA A 141 14.38 6.68 -5.93
N LEU A 142 15.10 7.55 -6.61
CA LEU A 142 15.43 7.39 -8.02
C LEU A 142 16.81 6.76 -8.16
N TYR A 143 16.87 5.68 -8.92
CA TYR A 143 18.09 4.95 -9.28
C TYR A 143 18.27 4.87 -10.79
N GLN A 144 19.48 4.54 -11.21
CA GLN A 144 19.80 4.20 -12.59
C GLN A 144 20.63 2.91 -12.62
N CYS A 145 20.27 2.02 -13.52
CA CYS A 145 21.08 0.85 -13.81
C CYS A 145 22.30 1.24 -14.65
N ASN A 146 23.49 0.76 -14.26
CA ASN A 146 24.72 1.00 -15.02
C ASN A 146 24.84 0.09 -16.25
N ASP A 147 24.15 -1.05 -16.27
CA ASP A 147 24.17 -1.99 -17.39
C ASP A 147 23.18 -1.58 -18.50
N CYS A 148 21.88 -1.58 -18.22
CA CYS A 148 20.87 -1.25 -19.23
C CYS A 148 20.62 0.26 -19.40
N LYS A 149 21.19 1.11 -18.52
CA LYS A 149 21.07 2.58 -18.49
C LYS A 149 19.67 3.11 -18.12
N GLU A 150 18.68 2.25 -17.88
CA GLU A 150 17.33 2.65 -17.53
C GLU A 150 17.28 3.25 -16.12
N PRO A 151 16.62 4.40 -15.94
CA PRO A 151 16.26 4.89 -14.63
C PRO A 151 15.06 4.11 -14.10
N PHE A 152 14.96 3.95 -12.76
CA PHE A 152 13.85 3.32 -12.11
C PHE A 152 13.65 3.85 -10.70
N ASP A 153 12.40 3.77 -10.22
CA ASP A 153 12.09 4.07 -8.83
C ASP A 153 12.37 2.84 -7.93
N TYR A 154 12.85 3.11 -6.74
CA TYR A 154 12.95 2.14 -5.65
C TYR A 154 11.97 2.50 -4.55
N PHE A 155 11.09 1.58 -4.17
CA PHE A 155 10.16 1.74 -3.05
C PHE A 155 10.95 1.55 -1.75
N LYS A 156 11.29 2.66 -1.11
CA LYS A 156 12.18 2.64 0.05
C LYS A 156 11.44 2.36 1.36
N CYS A 157 12.16 1.70 2.27
CA CYS A 157 11.71 1.52 3.65
C CYS A 157 11.71 2.84 4.42
N HIS A 158 10.71 3.01 5.28
CA HIS A 158 10.61 4.08 6.27
C HIS A 158 10.64 3.50 7.67
#